data_23f4878c61a0b11e805e587757b67cdf
#
_entry.id   23f4878c61a0b11e805e587757b67cdf
#
_cell.length_a   1.000
_cell.length_b   1.000
_cell.length_c   1.000
_cell.angle_alpha   90.00
_cell.angle_beta   90.00
_cell.angle_gamma   90.00
#
_symmetry.space_group_name_H-M   'P 1'
#
loop_
_entity.id
_entity.type
_entity.pdbx_description
1 polymer ?
#
loop_
_entity_poly.entity_id
_entity_poly.type
_entity_poly.pdbx_seq_one_letter_code
_entity_poly.pdbx_strand_id
1 'polypeptide(L)'
;MKLVLLPLLGLVASTHAADLAGDFKGPLGLQLYTLRESFKTNVTASLDKVKELGFTEIEGGGDYGLGIEKFKALLHERGLKMVSAGFGYESLKKDIGAAVRRAQAFGVKFVMCAWIPHKDVFTEADVHRAAVDFNEWGAAFKAAGITFTYHPHGYEFRPLVEGAERTHFDQLAEETIPQFVSFEMDVFWVTHPGQDPARLLAKYPNRWALMHLKDLRRGAPIGIHSGQAPPSDDVPLGSGQVNWPAVLKQAAVVGVKHYFVEDESTAPLESVPQSVKYLQKVRY
;
A
#
# COMPACT_ATOMS: atom_id res chain seq x y z
N MET A 1 13.42 36.50 -57.26
CA MET A 1 13.31 35.12 -56.74
C MET A 1 13.26 35.21 -55.23
N LYS A 2 12.05 35.17 -54.63
CA LYS A 2 11.85 35.28 -53.18
C LYS A 2 11.73 33.87 -52.61
N LEU A 3 12.66 33.52 -51.76
CA LEU A 3 12.67 32.23 -51.03
C LEU A 3 11.64 32.33 -49.91
N VAL A 4 10.61 31.50 -49.94
CA VAL A 4 9.64 31.35 -48.87
C VAL A 4 10.12 30.22 -47.97
N LEU A 5 10.55 30.56 -46.72
CA LEU A 5 10.81 29.59 -45.67
C LEU A 5 9.45 29.18 -45.07
N LEU A 6 9.09 27.91 -45.22
CA LEU A 6 8.00 27.31 -44.42
C LEU A 6 8.54 26.96 -43.04
N PRO A 7 7.82 27.29 -41.93
CA PRO A 7 8.17 26.80 -40.61
C PRO A 7 7.82 25.32 -40.47
N LEU A 8 8.81 24.52 -40.06
CA LEU A 8 8.60 23.14 -39.62
C LEU A 8 7.83 23.18 -38.31
N LEU A 9 6.54 22.89 -38.34
CA LEU A 9 5.78 22.59 -37.14
C LEU A 9 6.26 21.25 -36.57
N GLY A 10 7.06 21.32 -35.51
CA GLY A 10 7.40 20.15 -34.69
C GLY A 10 6.13 19.61 -34.04
N LEU A 11 5.72 18.40 -34.45
CA LEU A 11 4.68 17.64 -33.77
C LEU A 11 5.21 17.26 -32.40
N VAL A 12 4.86 18.00 -31.37
CA VAL A 12 5.04 17.55 -29.98
C VAL A 12 4.03 16.43 -29.80
N ALA A 13 4.52 15.19 -29.85
CA ALA A 13 3.74 14.04 -29.45
C ALA A 13 3.40 14.19 -27.96
N SER A 14 2.20 14.67 -27.69
CA SER A 14 1.58 14.58 -26.38
C SER A 14 1.48 13.11 -26.03
N THR A 15 2.32 12.63 -25.13
CA THR A 15 2.14 11.32 -24.51
C THR A 15 0.89 11.41 -23.64
N HIS A 16 -0.27 11.15 -24.26
CA HIS A 16 -1.50 10.92 -23.55
C HIS A 16 -1.25 9.75 -22.60
N ALA A 17 -1.54 9.95 -21.31
CA ALA A 17 -1.73 8.85 -20.40
C ALA A 17 -2.64 7.85 -21.13
N ALA A 18 -2.15 6.62 -21.34
CA ALA A 18 -2.87 5.61 -22.09
C ALA A 18 -4.28 5.51 -21.51
N ASP A 19 -5.30 5.71 -22.34
CA ASP A 19 -6.69 5.52 -21.97
C ASP A 19 -6.82 4.14 -21.34
N LEU A 20 -7.05 4.09 -20.02
CA LEU A 20 -7.23 2.85 -19.29
C LEU A 20 -8.49 2.19 -19.83
N ALA A 21 -8.33 1.21 -20.72
CA ALA A 21 -9.45 0.50 -21.33
C ALA A 21 -10.26 -0.32 -20.33
N GLY A 22 -9.70 -0.56 -19.12
CA GLY A 22 -10.32 -1.21 -17.97
C GLY A 22 -11.20 -0.30 -17.11
N ASP A 23 -11.79 -0.89 -16.09
CA ASP A 23 -12.65 -0.17 -15.12
C ASP A 23 -11.87 0.45 -13.97
N PHE A 24 -10.64 -0.02 -13.69
CA PHE A 24 -9.77 0.54 -12.66
C PHE A 24 -9.32 1.95 -13.06
N LYS A 25 -9.57 2.92 -12.17
CA LYS A 25 -9.27 4.35 -12.43
C LYS A 25 -8.17 4.93 -11.52
N GLY A 26 -7.64 4.14 -10.60
CA GLY A 26 -6.62 4.60 -9.65
C GLY A 26 -7.16 5.55 -8.58
N PRO A 27 -6.32 6.42 -8.01
CA PRO A 27 -4.90 6.64 -8.34
C PRO A 27 -4.02 5.43 -8.02
N LEU A 28 -2.98 5.20 -8.82
CA LEU A 28 -2.08 4.06 -8.70
C LEU A 28 -0.68 4.53 -8.32
N GLY A 29 -0.16 4.00 -7.22
CA GLY A 29 1.18 4.20 -6.73
C GLY A 29 1.99 2.89 -6.65
N LEU A 30 3.24 3.03 -6.24
CA LEU A 30 4.13 1.92 -5.92
C LEU A 30 4.51 1.98 -4.43
N GLN A 31 4.40 0.84 -3.72
CA GLN A 31 5.06 0.67 -2.44
C GLN A 31 6.57 0.47 -2.68
N LEU A 32 7.39 1.37 -2.14
CA LEU A 32 8.84 1.39 -2.43
C LEU A 32 9.60 0.18 -1.88
N TYR A 33 9.01 -0.59 -0.97
CA TYR A 33 9.58 -1.85 -0.50
C TYR A 33 9.75 -2.87 -1.65
N THR A 34 8.94 -2.77 -2.68
CA THR A 34 9.06 -3.49 -3.96
C THR A 34 10.49 -3.41 -4.53
N LEU A 35 11.10 -2.24 -4.46
CA LEU A 35 12.47 -2.01 -4.96
C LEU A 35 13.51 -1.90 -3.84
N ARG A 36 13.25 -2.51 -2.67
CA ARG A 36 14.09 -2.41 -1.46
C ARG A 36 15.58 -2.66 -1.70
N GLU A 37 15.91 -3.64 -2.55
CA GLU A 37 17.31 -3.95 -2.86
C GLU A 37 17.98 -2.85 -3.71
N SER A 38 17.24 -2.28 -4.66
CA SER A 38 17.72 -1.18 -5.49
C SER A 38 17.93 0.10 -4.66
N PHE A 39 17.02 0.41 -3.74
CA PHE A 39 17.13 1.56 -2.84
C PHE A 39 18.34 1.49 -1.90
N LYS A 40 18.81 0.30 -1.53
CA LYS A 40 20.05 0.12 -0.75
C LYS A 40 21.30 0.57 -1.51
N THR A 41 21.26 0.52 -2.84
CA THR A 41 22.42 0.82 -3.69
C THR A 41 22.39 2.21 -4.28
N ASN A 42 21.26 2.66 -4.82
CA ASN A 42 21.13 3.96 -5.47
C ASN A 42 19.70 4.49 -5.45
N VAL A 43 19.42 5.38 -4.51
CA VAL A 43 18.10 6.00 -4.32
C VAL A 43 17.62 6.74 -5.58
N THR A 44 18.52 7.52 -6.21
CA THR A 44 18.18 8.32 -7.40
C THR A 44 17.76 7.44 -8.56
N ALA A 45 18.57 6.42 -8.89
CA ALA A 45 18.24 5.47 -9.98
C ALA A 45 16.98 4.65 -9.66
N SER A 46 16.75 4.32 -8.39
CA SER A 46 15.52 3.61 -7.99
C SER A 46 14.28 4.47 -8.20
N LEU A 47 14.33 5.77 -7.88
CA LEU A 47 13.24 6.70 -8.16
C LEU A 47 13.05 6.93 -9.67
N ASP A 48 14.13 6.95 -10.47
CA ASP A 48 14.01 6.97 -11.93
C ASP A 48 13.25 5.75 -12.44
N LYS A 49 13.55 4.58 -11.87
CA LYS A 49 12.84 3.34 -12.21
C LYS A 49 11.34 3.39 -11.84
N VAL A 50 10.99 3.94 -10.67
CA VAL A 50 9.58 4.14 -10.28
C VAL A 50 8.85 4.99 -11.33
N LYS A 51 9.47 6.08 -11.78
CA LYS A 51 8.93 6.95 -12.84
C LYS A 51 8.82 6.22 -14.18
N GLU A 52 9.84 5.47 -14.59
CA GLU A 52 9.84 4.67 -15.83
C GLU A 52 8.72 3.63 -15.86
N LEU A 53 8.38 3.05 -14.70
CA LEU A 53 7.25 2.13 -14.52
C LEU A 53 5.89 2.83 -14.63
N GLY A 54 5.85 4.16 -14.74
CA GLY A 54 4.63 4.94 -14.96
C GLY A 54 3.90 5.39 -13.70
N PHE A 55 4.47 5.20 -12.52
CA PHE A 55 3.86 5.65 -11.28
C PHE A 55 4.02 7.15 -11.05
N THR A 56 3.04 7.74 -10.39
CA THR A 56 3.04 9.14 -9.96
C THR A 56 2.89 9.29 -8.46
N GLU A 57 2.40 8.26 -7.79
CA GLU A 57 2.27 8.19 -6.34
C GLU A 57 3.17 7.08 -5.78
N ILE A 58 3.64 7.29 -4.56
CA ILE A 58 4.43 6.31 -3.82
C ILE A 58 3.99 6.21 -2.37
N GLU A 59 4.17 5.03 -1.82
CA GLU A 59 4.26 4.81 -0.38
C GLU A 59 5.68 4.36 -0.03
N GLY A 60 6.26 4.87 1.07
CA GLY A 60 7.63 4.54 1.43
C GLY A 60 7.94 4.67 2.91
N GLY A 61 9.03 4.01 3.35
CA GLY A 61 9.42 3.95 4.76
C GLY A 61 10.34 5.07 5.25
N GLY A 62 10.84 5.94 4.38
CA GLY A 62 11.78 6.98 4.82
C GLY A 62 12.48 7.74 3.71
N ASP A 63 13.53 8.46 4.08
CA ASP A 63 14.34 9.30 3.21
C ASP A 63 15.67 8.63 2.77
N TYR A 64 15.83 7.37 3.09
CA TYR A 64 17.01 6.54 2.73
C TYR A 64 18.35 7.18 3.13
N GLY A 65 18.37 7.97 4.23
CA GLY A 65 19.57 8.65 4.72
C GLY A 65 19.96 9.92 3.98
N LEU A 66 19.18 10.37 3.02
CA LEU A 66 19.45 11.60 2.26
C LEU A 66 19.05 12.87 3.00
N GLY A 67 18.19 12.76 4.01
CA GLY A 67 17.46 13.87 4.60
C GLY A 67 16.17 14.18 3.82
N ILE A 68 15.12 14.59 4.55
CA ILE A 68 13.76 14.74 4.01
C ILE A 68 13.72 15.74 2.84
N GLU A 69 14.37 16.90 2.96
CA GLU A 69 14.30 17.93 1.93
C GLU A 69 14.94 17.48 0.62
N LYS A 70 16.09 16.80 0.70
CA LYS A 70 16.75 16.26 -0.49
C LYS A 70 15.93 15.15 -1.13
N PHE A 71 15.33 14.27 -0.32
CA PHE A 71 14.45 13.20 -0.84
C PHE A 71 13.23 13.80 -1.52
N LYS A 72 12.57 14.81 -0.92
CA LYS A 72 11.44 15.52 -1.52
C LYS A 72 11.82 16.21 -2.85
N ALA A 73 13.01 16.82 -2.91
CA ALA A 73 13.47 17.41 -4.17
C ALA A 73 13.62 16.37 -5.28
N LEU A 74 14.20 15.20 -4.97
CA LEU A 74 14.29 14.08 -5.92
C LEU A 74 12.94 13.56 -6.38
N LEU A 75 11.94 13.50 -5.50
CA LEU A 75 10.57 13.14 -5.86
C LEU A 75 9.96 14.19 -6.79
N HIS A 76 10.08 15.46 -6.44
CA HIS A 76 9.53 16.58 -7.22
C HIS A 76 10.10 16.62 -8.65
N GLU A 77 11.43 16.48 -8.82
CA GLU A 77 12.10 16.42 -10.12
C GLU A 77 11.54 15.32 -11.04
N ARG A 78 10.98 14.26 -10.44
CA ARG A 78 10.40 13.11 -11.15
C ARG A 78 8.88 13.16 -11.30
N GLY A 79 8.24 14.18 -10.72
CA GLY A 79 6.78 14.25 -10.65
C GLY A 79 6.16 13.16 -9.77
N LEU A 80 6.93 12.64 -8.80
CA LEU A 80 6.48 11.65 -7.83
C LEU A 80 5.94 12.34 -6.58
N LYS A 81 4.86 11.82 -6.03
CA LYS A 81 4.24 12.30 -4.79
C LYS A 81 4.22 11.18 -3.75
N MET A 82 4.86 11.41 -2.62
CA MET A 82 4.72 10.52 -1.48
C MET A 82 3.36 10.78 -0.80
N VAL A 83 2.47 9.82 -0.88
CA VAL A 83 1.10 9.93 -0.35
C VAL A 83 1.02 9.37 1.05
N SER A 84 1.71 8.27 1.30
CA SER A 84 1.74 7.55 2.56
C SER A 84 3.17 7.25 2.99
N ALA A 85 3.40 7.24 4.31
CA ALA A 85 4.70 6.92 4.91
C ALA A 85 4.55 5.81 5.95
N GLY A 86 5.36 4.76 5.82
CA GLY A 86 5.45 3.67 6.79
C GLY A 86 6.26 4.05 8.02
N PHE A 87 5.73 3.73 9.20
CA PHE A 87 6.41 3.88 10.49
C PHE A 87 6.34 2.57 11.27
N GLY A 88 7.46 2.14 11.81
CA GLY A 88 7.49 0.96 12.68
C GLY A 88 6.81 1.24 14.03
N TYR A 89 6.11 0.23 14.55
CA TYR A 89 5.38 0.27 15.82
C TYR A 89 6.22 0.84 16.98
N GLU A 90 7.43 0.32 17.17
CA GLU A 90 8.33 0.76 18.25
C GLU A 90 8.75 2.23 18.09
N SER A 91 8.86 2.72 16.87
CA SER A 91 9.16 4.14 16.61
C SER A 91 8.01 5.04 17.01
N LEU A 92 6.77 4.64 16.68
CA LEU A 92 5.54 5.34 17.06
C LEU A 92 5.37 5.33 18.59
N LYS A 93 5.59 4.17 19.22
CA LYS A 93 5.50 3.99 20.67
C LYS A 93 6.53 4.82 21.43
N LYS A 94 7.73 4.97 20.88
CA LYS A 94 8.82 5.72 21.51
C LYS A 94 8.56 7.22 21.55
N ASP A 95 8.09 7.82 20.47
CA ASP A 95 7.83 9.26 20.37
C ASP A 95 6.86 9.56 19.23
N ILE A 96 5.57 9.53 19.54
CA ILE A 96 4.51 9.88 18.57
C ILE A 96 4.63 11.32 18.08
N GLY A 97 5.08 12.26 18.91
CA GLY A 97 5.28 13.65 18.51
C GLY A 97 6.36 13.80 17.45
N ALA A 98 7.47 13.07 17.57
CA ALA A 98 8.52 13.03 16.54
C ALA A 98 8.01 12.39 15.24
N ALA A 99 7.21 11.32 15.33
CA ALA A 99 6.60 10.68 14.16
C ALA A 99 5.65 11.65 13.43
N VAL A 100 4.81 12.39 14.15
CA VAL A 100 3.92 13.42 13.58
C VAL A 100 4.73 14.49 12.86
N ARG A 101 5.75 15.06 13.52
CA ARG A 101 6.63 16.08 12.88
C ARG A 101 7.31 15.54 11.61
N ARG A 102 7.77 14.28 11.64
CA ARG A 102 8.41 13.64 10.48
C ARG A 102 7.41 13.45 9.33
N ALA A 103 6.20 13.00 9.60
CA ALA A 103 5.14 12.86 8.61
C ALA A 103 4.75 14.21 7.99
N GLN A 104 4.64 15.27 8.81
CA GLN A 104 4.42 16.63 8.35
C GLN A 104 5.56 17.15 7.45
N ALA A 105 6.82 16.87 7.83
CA ALA A 105 7.98 17.26 7.04
C ALA A 105 8.00 16.56 5.66
N PHE A 106 7.60 15.30 5.56
CA PHE A 106 7.38 14.63 4.28
C PHE A 106 6.19 15.22 3.50
N GLY A 107 5.21 15.80 4.17
CA GLY A 107 3.98 16.32 3.56
C GLY A 107 2.97 15.24 3.19
N VAL A 108 3.06 14.05 3.80
CA VAL A 108 2.15 12.93 3.54
C VAL A 108 0.76 13.15 4.11
N LYS A 109 -0.22 12.49 3.54
CA LYS A 109 -1.63 12.52 4.00
C LYS A 109 -1.98 11.29 4.82
N PHE A 110 -1.21 10.21 4.67
CA PHE A 110 -1.41 8.96 5.37
C PHE A 110 -0.11 8.51 6.03
N VAL A 111 -0.26 7.84 7.15
CA VAL A 111 0.81 7.13 7.85
C VAL A 111 0.35 5.70 8.05
N MET A 112 1.21 4.75 7.71
CA MET A 112 0.94 3.34 7.82
C MET A 112 1.85 2.70 8.87
N CYS A 113 1.27 1.78 9.67
CA CYS A 113 1.98 0.82 10.51
C CYS A 113 1.60 -0.59 10.07
N ALA A 114 2.60 -1.42 9.69
CA ALA A 114 2.37 -2.73 9.07
C ALA A 114 2.59 -3.92 10.02
N TRP A 115 3.01 -3.70 11.23
CA TRP A 115 3.36 -4.79 12.13
C TRP A 115 3.08 -4.45 13.59
N ILE A 116 2.35 -5.33 14.28
CA ILE A 116 2.17 -5.29 15.73
C ILE A 116 3.18 -6.26 16.36
N PRO A 117 4.13 -5.79 17.18
CA PRO A 117 5.07 -6.69 17.84
C PRO A 117 4.34 -7.69 18.72
N HIS A 118 4.62 -8.97 18.52
CA HIS A 118 4.09 -10.07 19.32
C HIS A 118 5.13 -11.19 19.42
N LYS A 119 4.93 -12.07 20.41
CA LYS A 119 5.80 -13.21 20.62
C LYS A 119 5.04 -14.48 20.22
N ASP A 120 5.66 -15.29 19.37
CA ASP A 120 5.12 -16.57 18.89
C ASP A 120 3.75 -16.42 18.20
N VAL A 121 2.66 -16.56 18.94
CA VAL A 121 1.29 -16.47 18.43
C VAL A 121 0.66 -15.13 18.80
N PHE A 122 0.06 -14.46 17.84
CA PHE A 122 -0.70 -13.24 18.07
C PHE A 122 -1.95 -13.53 18.91
N THR A 123 -2.15 -12.74 19.98
CA THR A 123 -3.15 -13.00 21.01
C THR A 123 -4.12 -11.83 21.20
N GLU A 124 -5.21 -12.08 21.91
CA GLU A 124 -6.17 -11.04 22.35
C GLU A 124 -5.49 -9.91 23.14
N ALA A 125 -4.50 -10.22 24.00
CA ALA A 125 -3.73 -9.21 24.73
C ALA A 125 -2.91 -8.31 23.79
N ASP A 126 -2.41 -8.86 22.68
CA ASP A 126 -1.70 -8.08 21.65
C ASP A 126 -2.67 -7.15 20.92
N VAL A 127 -3.91 -7.60 20.65
CA VAL A 127 -4.98 -6.77 20.07
C VAL A 127 -5.31 -5.60 20.98
N HIS A 128 -5.60 -5.84 22.27
CA HIS A 128 -5.94 -4.79 23.23
C HIS A 128 -4.83 -3.73 23.33
N ARG A 129 -3.58 -4.17 23.46
CA ARG A 129 -2.42 -3.27 23.48
C ARG A 129 -2.35 -2.42 22.21
N ALA A 130 -2.46 -3.05 21.05
CA ALA A 130 -2.38 -2.37 19.76
C ALA A 130 -3.56 -1.39 19.57
N ALA A 131 -4.77 -1.75 19.95
CA ALA A 131 -5.94 -0.88 19.84
C ALA A 131 -5.80 0.40 20.67
N VAL A 132 -5.28 0.28 21.90
CA VAL A 132 -4.97 1.45 22.77
C VAL A 132 -3.95 2.36 22.09
N ASP A 133 -2.83 1.79 21.62
CA ASP A 133 -1.75 2.54 20.98
C ASP A 133 -2.22 3.18 19.66
N PHE A 134 -2.96 2.46 18.85
CA PHE A 134 -3.47 2.97 17.57
C PHE A 134 -4.49 4.10 17.75
N ASN A 135 -5.35 4.03 18.77
CA ASN A 135 -6.27 5.11 19.09
C ASN A 135 -5.52 6.38 19.51
N GLU A 136 -4.48 6.25 20.33
CA GLU A 136 -3.62 7.37 20.75
C GLU A 136 -2.89 7.97 19.54
N TRP A 137 -2.21 7.14 18.74
CA TRP A 137 -1.46 7.61 17.56
C TRP A 137 -2.38 8.21 16.50
N GLY A 138 -3.51 7.56 16.24
CA GLY A 138 -4.50 8.05 15.28
C GLY A 138 -5.07 9.41 15.67
N ALA A 139 -5.31 9.65 16.98
CA ALA A 139 -5.73 10.95 17.48
C ALA A 139 -4.64 12.02 17.27
N ALA A 140 -3.36 11.68 17.53
CA ALA A 140 -2.23 12.59 17.34
C ALA A 140 -2.02 12.95 15.87
N PHE A 141 -2.05 11.96 14.95
CA PHE A 141 -1.94 12.20 13.52
C PHE A 141 -3.15 13.00 12.98
N LYS A 142 -4.36 12.68 13.42
CA LYS A 142 -5.57 13.43 13.04
C LYS A 142 -5.50 14.89 13.42
N ALA A 143 -4.99 15.21 14.61
CA ALA A 143 -4.77 16.59 15.03
C ALA A 143 -3.81 17.36 14.11
N ALA A 144 -2.93 16.64 13.43
CA ALA A 144 -1.99 17.16 12.41
C ALA A 144 -2.55 17.12 10.97
N GLY A 145 -3.82 16.72 10.77
CA GLY A 145 -4.44 16.59 9.45
C GLY A 145 -3.95 15.38 8.64
N ILE A 146 -3.45 14.34 9.32
CA ILE A 146 -2.91 13.11 8.74
C ILE A 146 -3.80 11.95 9.18
N THR A 147 -4.05 10.98 8.30
CA THR A 147 -4.79 9.75 8.61
C THR A 147 -3.82 8.65 9.00
N PHE A 148 -4.02 8.05 10.16
CA PHE A 148 -3.30 6.84 10.57
C PHE A 148 -4.01 5.61 9.99
N THR A 149 -3.24 4.70 9.40
CA THR A 149 -3.70 3.43 8.86
C THR A 149 -2.92 2.28 9.48
N TYR A 150 -3.61 1.19 9.77
CA TYR A 150 -2.99 -0.08 10.09
C TYR A 150 -3.09 -1.03 8.89
N HIS A 151 -1.97 -1.65 8.53
CA HIS A 151 -1.84 -2.61 7.45
C HIS A 151 -1.71 -4.01 8.07
N PRO A 152 -2.77 -4.86 8.01
CA PRO A 152 -2.72 -6.21 8.55
C PRO A 152 -1.83 -7.13 7.73
N HIS A 153 -1.11 -8.00 8.42
CA HIS A 153 -0.12 -8.92 7.82
C HIS A 153 -0.52 -10.40 7.87
N GLY A 154 -1.81 -10.69 8.15
CA GLY A 154 -2.36 -12.04 8.07
C GLY A 154 -2.48 -12.77 9.40
N TYR A 155 -1.61 -12.52 10.37
CA TYR A 155 -1.68 -13.15 11.69
C TYR A 155 -2.89 -12.70 12.51
N GLU A 156 -3.44 -11.54 12.24
CA GLU A 156 -4.64 -10.98 12.86
C GLU A 156 -5.92 -11.75 12.46
N PHE A 157 -5.89 -12.46 11.35
CA PHE A 157 -7.05 -13.23 10.89
C PHE A 157 -7.15 -14.62 11.55
N ARG A 158 -6.30 -14.93 12.51
CA ARG A 158 -6.48 -16.09 13.35
C ARG A 158 -7.82 -15.98 14.09
N PRO A 159 -8.65 -17.06 14.11
CA PRO A 159 -9.86 -17.10 14.91
C PRO A 159 -9.59 -16.86 16.39
N LEU A 160 -10.48 -16.13 17.09
CA LEU A 160 -10.38 -15.88 18.53
C LEU A 160 -10.38 -17.18 19.36
N VAL A 161 -11.22 -18.11 18.92
CA VAL A 161 -11.23 -19.49 19.42
C VAL A 161 -11.31 -20.43 18.24
N GLU A 162 -10.82 -21.66 18.39
CA GLU A 162 -10.83 -22.64 17.33
C GLU A 162 -12.25 -22.83 16.76
N GLY A 163 -12.39 -22.76 15.42
CA GLY A 163 -13.67 -22.89 14.71
C GLY A 163 -14.57 -21.66 14.73
N ALA A 164 -14.17 -20.55 15.38
CA ALA A 164 -14.96 -19.31 15.30
C ALA A 164 -14.73 -18.58 13.97
N GLU A 165 -15.79 -17.93 13.50
CA GLU A 165 -15.69 -17.02 12.35
C GLU A 165 -15.04 -15.65 12.72
N ARG A 166 -15.18 -15.25 14.00
CA ARG A 166 -14.63 -13.98 14.50
C ARG A 166 -13.13 -14.13 14.75
N THR A 167 -12.37 -13.16 14.23
CA THR A 167 -10.90 -13.14 14.25
C THR A 167 -10.35 -12.05 15.17
N HIS A 168 -9.05 -12.08 15.45
CA HIS A 168 -8.37 -10.97 16.15
C HIS A 168 -8.42 -9.66 15.35
N PHE A 169 -8.50 -9.72 14.00
CA PHE A 169 -8.73 -8.52 13.20
C PHE A 169 -10.11 -7.90 13.47
N ASP A 170 -11.14 -8.74 13.61
CA ASP A 170 -12.48 -8.26 13.96
C ASP A 170 -12.47 -7.54 15.31
N GLN A 171 -11.79 -8.11 16.30
CA GLN A 171 -11.63 -7.49 17.61
C GLN A 171 -10.86 -6.16 17.50
N LEU A 172 -9.74 -6.11 16.74
CA LEU A 172 -8.99 -4.88 16.52
C LEU A 172 -9.86 -3.79 15.87
N ALA A 173 -10.69 -4.18 14.89
CA ALA A 173 -11.59 -3.26 14.22
C ALA A 173 -12.66 -2.70 15.15
N GLU A 174 -13.15 -3.48 16.10
CA GLU A 174 -14.13 -3.08 17.11
C GLU A 174 -13.53 -2.19 18.21
N GLU A 175 -12.31 -2.47 18.64
CA GLU A 175 -11.63 -1.73 19.72
C GLU A 175 -10.95 -0.44 19.26
N THR A 176 -10.76 -0.27 17.94
CA THR A 176 -10.19 0.96 17.39
C THR A 176 -11.27 1.94 16.96
N ILE A 177 -11.07 3.21 17.31
CA ILE A 177 -12.00 4.31 17.05
C ILE A 177 -11.95 4.67 15.56
N PRO A 178 -13.06 4.53 14.79
CA PRO A 178 -13.07 4.76 13.34
C PRO A 178 -12.64 6.16 12.91
N GLN A 179 -12.82 7.17 13.76
CA GLN A 179 -12.40 8.53 13.49
C GLN A 179 -10.88 8.74 13.60
N PHE A 180 -10.16 7.83 14.24
CA PHE A 180 -8.73 7.91 14.48
C PHE A 180 -7.95 6.88 13.68
N VAL A 181 -8.51 5.68 13.48
CA VAL A 181 -7.83 4.55 12.88
C VAL A 181 -8.56 4.09 11.62
N SER A 182 -7.90 4.17 10.50
CA SER A 182 -8.29 3.53 9.25
C SER A 182 -7.42 2.29 8.99
N PHE A 183 -7.76 1.52 7.97
CA PHE A 183 -6.98 0.36 7.55
C PHE A 183 -6.44 0.53 6.13
N GLU A 184 -5.34 -0.13 5.87
CA GLU A 184 -4.80 -0.38 4.55
C GLU A 184 -4.93 -1.87 4.25
N MET A 185 -5.70 -2.22 3.24
CA MET A 185 -5.89 -3.61 2.85
C MET A 185 -4.69 -4.09 2.04
N ASP A 186 -3.93 -5.04 2.54
CA ASP A 186 -3.08 -5.85 1.68
C ASP A 186 -3.87 -7.10 1.24
N VAL A 187 -4.12 -7.20 -0.07
CA VAL A 187 -4.96 -8.25 -0.64
C VAL A 187 -4.31 -9.63 -0.49
N PHE A 188 -2.98 -9.71 -0.61
CA PHE A 188 -2.23 -10.95 -0.40
C PHE A 188 -2.33 -11.42 1.05
N TRP A 189 -2.06 -10.51 2.00
CA TRP A 189 -2.05 -10.83 3.44
C TRP A 189 -3.45 -11.06 4.02
N VAL A 190 -4.51 -10.70 3.31
CA VAL A 190 -5.88 -11.11 3.61
C VAL A 190 -6.22 -12.47 3.00
N THR A 191 -5.75 -12.73 1.77
CA THR A 191 -6.01 -14.00 1.06
C THR A 191 -5.21 -15.16 1.67
N HIS A 192 -3.97 -14.95 2.07
CA HIS A 192 -3.06 -15.97 2.59
C HIS A 192 -3.57 -16.68 3.86
N PRO A 193 -4.18 -16.01 4.85
CA PRO A 193 -4.86 -16.67 5.97
C PRO A 193 -6.25 -17.25 5.61
N GLY A 194 -6.68 -17.18 4.35
CA GLY A 194 -7.92 -17.77 3.88
C GLY A 194 -9.15 -16.87 3.97
N GLN A 195 -8.96 -15.56 4.17
CA GLN A 195 -10.04 -14.59 4.14
C GLN A 195 -10.36 -14.17 2.70
N ASP A 196 -11.59 -13.70 2.49
CA ASP A 196 -12.03 -13.09 1.23
C ASP A 196 -11.89 -11.57 1.33
N PRO A 197 -10.97 -10.94 0.57
CA PRO A 197 -10.76 -9.49 0.62
C PRO A 197 -12.01 -8.68 0.26
N ALA A 198 -12.81 -9.11 -0.71
CA ALA A 198 -14.03 -8.39 -1.09
C ALA A 198 -15.08 -8.43 0.03
N ARG A 199 -15.23 -9.58 0.70
CA ARG A 199 -16.10 -9.71 1.87
C ARG A 199 -15.61 -8.87 3.05
N LEU A 200 -14.30 -8.85 3.29
CA LEU A 200 -13.71 -8.08 4.38
C LEU A 200 -13.88 -6.56 4.15
N LEU A 201 -13.70 -6.08 2.91
CA LEU A 201 -14.02 -4.69 2.52
C LEU A 201 -15.48 -4.35 2.83
N ALA A 202 -16.41 -5.22 2.44
CA ALA A 202 -17.85 -5.03 2.68
C ALA A 202 -18.23 -5.06 4.17
N LYS A 203 -17.52 -5.86 4.98
CA LYS A 203 -17.74 -5.99 6.42
C LYS A 203 -17.45 -4.70 7.19
N TYR A 204 -16.43 -3.94 6.74
CA TYR A 204 -15.98 -2.71 7.39
C TYR A 204 -15.93 -1.53 6.39
N PRO A 205 -17.06 -1.09 5.79
CA PRO A 205 -17.07 -0.23 4.61
C PRO A 205 -16.46 1.17 4.82
N ASN A 206 -16.37 1.65 6.06
CA ASN A 206 -15.87 2.99 6.39
C ASN A 206 -14.47 2.98 7.03
N ARG A 207 -13.75 1.86 6.92
CA ARG A 207 -12.47 1.69 7.60
C ARG A 207 -11.27 1.65 6.64
N TRP A 208 -11.48 1.39 5.35
CA TRP A 208 -10.43 1.15 4.36
C TRP A 208 -10.06 2.44 3.63
N ALA A 209 -8.87 2.96 3.89
CA ALA A 209 -8.38 4.19 3.26
C ALA A 209 -7.42 3.90 2.09
N LEU A 210 -6.58 2.89 2.23
CA LEU A 210 -5.51 2.52 1.31
C LEU A 210 -5.59 1.02 0.96
N MET A 211 -4.90 0.63 -0.12
CA MET A 211 -4.83 -0.78 -0.53
C MET A 211 -3.49 -1.12 -1.18
N HIS A 212 -2.84 -2.19 -0.72
CA HIS A 212 -1.79 -2.86 -1.45
C HIS A 212 -2.38 -3.87 -2.43
N LEU A 213 -2.00 -3.69 -3.69
CA LEU A 213 -2.33 -4.59 -4.78
C LEU A 213 -1.20 -5.60 -4.93
N LYS A 214 -1.42 -6.81 -4.39
CA LYS A 214 -0.45 -7.89 -4.29
C LYS A 214 -1.18 -9.22 -4.44
N ASP A 215 -0.74 -10.08 -5.37
CA ASP A 215 -1.48 -11.30 -5.73
C ASP A 215 -0.78 -12.55 -5.19
N LEU A 216 -1.57 -13.48 -4.70
CA LEU A 216 -1.12 -14.75 -4.17
C LEU A 216 -1.12 -15.82 -5.27
N ARG A 217 0.02 -16.49 -5.47
CA ARG A 217 0.22 -17.55 -6.47
C ARG A 217 -0.88 -18.62 -6.41
N ARG A 218 -1.35 -19.07 -7.57
CA ARG A 218 -2.31 -20.18 -7.67
C ARG A 218 -1.74 -21.44 -7.04
N GLY A 219 -2.53 -22.04 -6.14
CA GLY A 219 -2.15 -23.23 -5.40
C GLY A 219 -1.11 -23.01 -4.30
N ALA A 220 -0.76 -21.77 -3.97
CA ALA A 220 -0.09 -21.47 -2.71
C ALA A 220 -0.99 -21.87 -1.54
N PRO A 221 -0.43 -22.39 -0.44
CA PRO A 221 -1.21 -22.74 0.74
C PRO A 221 -1.94 -21.52 1.31
N ILE A 222 -3.16 -21.74 1.79
CA ILE A 222 -3.94 -20.74 2.54
C ILE A 222 -4.24 -21.23 3.95
N GLY A 223 -4.74 -20.36 4.81
CA GLY A 223 -4.98 -20.67 6.23
C GLY A 223 -3.74 -20.51 7.10
N ILE A 224 -2.72 -19.78 6.62
CA ILE A 224 -1.47 -19.52 7.31
C ILE A 224 -1.52 -18.15 7.99
N HIS A 225 -1.29 -18.13 9.31
CA HIS A 225 -1.39 -16.94 10.15
C HIS A 225 -0.03 -16.53 10.72
N SER A 226 1.03 -16.59 9.91
CA SER A 226 2.40 -16.26 10.36
C SER A 226 2.84 -14.84 10.03
N GLY A 227 2.17 -14.16 9.10
CA GLY A 227 2.64 -12.90 8.52
C GLY A 227 3.91 -13.06 7.67
N GLN A 228 4.20 -14.28 7.23
CA GLN A 228 5.35 -14.60 6.40
C GLN A 228 4.96 -15.54 5.26
N ALA A 229 5.54 -15.30 4.09
CA ALA A 229 5.35 -16.14 2.91
C ALA A 229 6.66 -16.20 2.08
N PRO A 230 6.89 -17.26 1.33
CA PRO A 230 8.01 -17.30 0.40
C PRO A 230 7.84 -16.24 -0.70
N PRO A 231 8.91 -15.56 -1.15
CA PRO A 231 8.82 -14.60 -2.27
C PRO A 231 8.24 -15.18 -3.56
N SER A 232 8.31 -16.51 -3.74
CA SER A 232 7.73 -17.22 -4.88
C SER A 232 6.20 -17.29 -4.86
N ASP A 233 5.56 -16.94 -3.76
CA ASP A 233 4.11 -16.91 -3.64
C ASP A 233 3.52 -15.54 -4.03
N ASP A 234 4.36 -14.51 -4.16
CA ASP A 234 4.01 -13.23 -4.74
C ASP A 234 4.17 -13.28 -6.27
N VAL A 235 3.12 -12.95 -7.00
CA VAL A 235 3.07 -13.06 -8.46
C VAL A 235 2.37 -11.84 -9.07
N PRO A 236 2.58 -11.57 -10.39
CA PRO A 236 1.91 -10.47 -11.06
C PRO A 236 0.38 -10.53 -10.90
N LEU A 237 -0.24 -9.36 -10.72
CA LEU A 237 -1.69 -9.23 -10.56
C LEU A 237 -2.44 -9.93 -11.70
N GLY A 238 -3.47 -10.69 -11.32
CA GLY A 238 -4.30 -11.45 -12.25
C GLY A 238 -3.72 -12.80 -12.68
N SER A 239 -2.47 -13.09 -12.33
CA SER A 239 -1.88 -14.42 -12.54
C SER A 239 -2.08 -15.35 -11.34
N GLY A 240 -2.39 -14.80 -10.18
CA GLY A 240 -2.61 -15.49 -8.93
C GLY A 240 -4.04 -16.00 -8.72
N GLN A 241 -4.40 -16.22 -7.46
CA GLN A 241 -5.70 -16.78 -7.08
C GLN A 241 -6.71 -15.73 -6.59
N VAL A 242 -6.33 -14.45 -6.51
CA VAL A 242 -7.22 -13.37 -6.07
C VAL A 242 -8.29 -13.08 -7.12
N ASN A 243 -9.54 -12.93 -6.68
CA ASN A 243 -10.63 -12.46 -7.54
C ASN A 243 -10.61 -10.93 -7.66
N TRP A 244 -9.66 -10.41 -8.45
CA TRP A 244 -9.45 -8.97 -8.62
C TRP A 244 -10.70 -8.19 -9.05
N PRO A 245 -11.53 -8.67 -10.01
CA PRO A 245 -12.76 -7.99 -10.35
C PRO A 245 -13.67 -7.72 -9.13
N ALA A 246 -13.87 -8.71 -8.27
CA ALA A 246 -14.67 -8.56 -7.07
C ALA A 246 -14.02 -7.62 -6.05
N VAL A 247 -12.71 -7.74 -5.83
CA VAL A 247 -11.96 -6.90 -4.89
C VAL A 247 -11.97 -5.44 -5.32
N LEU A 248 -11.63 -5.14 -6.58
CA LEU A 248 -11.57 -3.76 -7.09
C LEU A 248 -12.94 -3.10 -7.13
N LYS A 249 -13.98 -3.85 -7.52
CA LYS A 249 -15.36 -3.37 -7.47
C LYS A 249 -15.75 -2.97 -6.03
N GLN A 250 -15.48 -3.85 -5.07
CA GLN A 250 -15.82 -3.58 -3.67
C GLN A 250 -14.98 -2.45 -3.08
N ALA A 251 -13.70 -2.36 -3.43
CA ALA A 251 -12.81 -1.27 -3.01
C ALA A 251 -13.35 0.10 -3.50
N ALA A 252 -13.84 0.17 -4.73
CA ALA A 252 -14.47 1.38 -5.27
C ALA A 252 -15.76 1.72 -4.50
N VAL A 253 -16.60 0.73 -4.16
CA VAL A 253 -17.84 0.91 -3.39
C VAL A 253 -17.56 1.48 -2.00
N VAL A 254 -16.56 0.95 -1.29
CA VAL A 254 -16.20 1.44 0.07
C VAL A 254 -15.33 2.70 0.05
N GLY A 255 -14.90 3.15 -1.13
CA GLY A 255 -14.21 4.41 -1.33
C GLY A 255 -12.75 4.41 -0.90
N VAL A 256 -12.00 3.33 -1.16
CA VAL A 256 -10.54 3.31 -1.03
C VAL A 256 -9.93 4.48 -1.80
N LYS A 257 -8.98 5.19 -1.19
CA LYS A 257 -8.47 6.46 -1.71
C LYS A 257 -7.27 6.32 -2.63
N HIS A 258 -6.33 5.43 -2.27
CA HIS A 258 -5.10 5.20 -3.02
C HIS A 258 -4.79 3.70 -3.05
N TYR A 259 -4.18 3.28 -4.14
CA TYR A 259 -3.81 1.90 -4.40
C TYR A 259 -2.33 1.84 -4.72
N PHE A 260 -1.59 0.95 -4.07
CA PHE A 260 -0.16 0.78 -4.30
C PHE A 260 0.11 -0.64 -4.76
N VAL A 261 0.77 -0.80 -5.92
CA VAL A 261 1.35 -2.10 -6.27
C VAL A 261 2.47 -2.38 -5.29
N GLU A 262 2.44 -3.55 -4.67
CA GLU A 262 3.55 -4.10 -3.92
C GLU A 262 3.94 -5.45 -4.51
N ASP A 263 5.23 -5.68 -4.67
CA ASP A 263 5.79 -6.92 -5.19
C ASP A 263 7.04 -7.30 -4.37
N GLU A 264 6.95 -8.39 -3.65
CA GLU A 264 8.04 -8.93 -2.85
C GLU A 264 8.71 -10.13 -3.51
N SER A 265 8.35 -10.44 -4.76
CA SER A 265 8.98 -11.51 -5.54
C SER A 265 10.48 -11.27 -5.75
N THR A 266 11.15 -12.26 -6.29
CA THR A 266 12.58 -12.15 -6.63
C THR A 266 12.86 -11.34 -7.89
N ALA A 267 11.82 -10.98 -8.67
CA ALA A 267 11.95 -10.28 -9.95
C ALA A 267 10.91 -9.14 -10.10
N PRO A 268 10.85 -8.17 -9.18
CA PRO A 268 9.80 -7.13 -9.19
C PRO A 268 9.84 -6.24 -10.45
N LEU A 269 11.00 -6.05 -11.06
CA LEU A 269 11.12 -5.27 -12.30
C LEU A 269 10.48 -5.95 -13.52
N GLU A 270 10.24 -7.27 -13.46
CA GLU A 270 9.53 -8.04 -14.48
C GLU A 270 8.05 -8.18 -14.14
N SER A 271 7.71 -8.32 -12.87
CA SER A 271 6.36 -8.53 -12.36
C SER A 271 5.51 -7.27 -12.39
N VAL A 272 6.06 -6.14 -11.91
CA VAL A 272 5.31 -4.87 -11.79
C VAL A 272 4.74 -4.38 -13.12
N PRO A 273 5.49 -4.39 -14.26
CA PRO A 273 4.91 -4.03 -15.55
C PRO A 273 3.72 -4.91 -15.97
N GLN A 274 3.75 -6.21 -15.62
CA GLN A 274 2.65 -7.13 -15.88
C GLN A 274 1.42 -6.79 -15.04
N SER A 275 1.63 -6.47 -13.77
CA SER A 275 0.59 -6.03 -12.83
C SER A 275 -0.08 -4.73 -13.31
N VAL A 276 0.71 -3.73 -13.72
CA VAL A 276 0.18 -2.49 -14.31
C VAL A 276 -0.64 -2.77 -15.57
N LYS A 277 -0.13 -3.61 -16.47
CA LYS A 277 -0.84 -4.01 -17.70
C LYS A 277 -2.17 -4.74 -17.42
N TYR A 278 -2.22 -5.54 -16.36
CA TYR A 278 -3.45 -6.18 -15.91
C TYR A 278 -4.47 -5.13 -15.45
N LEU A 279 -4.07 -4.20 -14.58
CA LEU A 279 -4.94 -3.13 -14.07
C LEU A 279 -5.51 -2.24 -15.18
N GLN A 280 -4.74 -2.00 -16.25
CA GLN A 280 -5.20 -1.26 -17.43
C GLN A 280 -6.33 -1.95 -18.20
N LYS A 281 -6.53 -3.25 -18.00
CA LYS A 281 -7.47 -4.09 -18.78
C LYS A 281 -8.59 -4.72 -17.96
N VAL A 282 -8.43 -4.77 -16.63
CA VAL A 282 -9.40 -5.44 -15.74
C VAL A 282 -10.79 -4.80 -15.88
N ARG A 283 -11.83 -5.66 -15.89
CA ARG A 283 -13.25 -5.27 -15.91
C ARG A 283 -13.96 -5.79 -14.66
N TYR A 284 -14.89 -4.98 -14.09
CA TYR A 284 -15.68 -5.36 -12.91
C TYR A 284 -17.00 -4.58 -12.74
#